data_2a00e3d218919dc066810a0599408614
#
_entry.id   2a00e3d218919dc066810a0599408614
#
_cell.length_a   1.000
_cell.length_b   1.000
_cell.length_c   1.000
_cell.angle_alpha   90.00
_cell.angle_beta   90.00
_cell.angle_gamma   90.00
#
_symmetry.space_group_name_H-M   'P 1'
#
loop_
_entity.id
_entity.type
_entity.pdbx_description
1 polymer ?
#
loop_
_entity_poly.entity_id
_entity_poly.type
_entity_poly.pdbx_seq_one_letter_code
_entity_poly.pdbx_strand_id
1 'polypeptide(L)'
;MNQIQILWVDDEINLLKPYIIYLEEKGYHVTAVNSGQDAIELCSTKLFDIVFLDENMPGLSGLEVLQEIKTLHPTTPVVMITKSEEERIMEQAIGQKIADYLIKPVNPSQILLCLKKHVHQREIVEEHTNTTYRQEFSDITYMIDTASTIEEWMAVERTLTKWEIELDNIDSSMHSMLRMQREQANTQFTKFITKNYEAWFASNANRPLMSHDLMKHTIFPILDAGEKVFLVVIDNFRYDQWKTIQPLLSEWFTVKEEQMYTSILPTATQYARNAIFSGLMPAQIQEMYPSLWIDEDEEESKNNNEEALIQTLLDRYRKRYDYTYYKINESDFCERITRQFKGLKSPLNIVIINFIDMLSHSRTDSKMMRELANDEAAYRSLTYSWFKHSPTAEMFKRIASLGYKVVLTTDHGTTRVTNPVQIIGDKNTNTNLRYKVGKSLNCSAKNCFEITRPKQVGLPSPNVSSSYIFCSNNDFFAYPNNFNYYAQFYKNTFQHGGISLEEMLIPLITLEPK
;
A
#
# COMPACT_ATOMS: atom_id res chain seq x y z
N MET A 1 -3.72 33.56 -7.80
CA MET A 1 -2.43 32.94 -7.46
C MET A 1 -1.58 34.01 -6.79
N ASN A 2 -0.95 33.70 -5.64
CA ASN A 2 0.00 34.63 -5.03
C ASN A 2 1.24 34.70 -5.93
N GLN A 3 1.73 35.92 -6.15
CA GLN A 3 2.93 36.15 -6.95
C GLN A 3 4.16 35.57 -6.22
N ILE A 4 4.96 34.73 -6.91
CA ILE A 4 6.17 34.11 -6.36
C ILE A 4 7.16 35.18 -5.92
N GLN A 5 7.63 35.10 -4.68
CA GLN A 5 8.54 36.02 -4.04
C GLN A 5 9.98 35.50 -4.13
N ILE A 6 10.83 36.18 -4.87
CA ILE A 6 12.24 35.84 -5.07
C ILE A 6 13.09 36.84 -4.28
N LEU A 7 14.04 36.37 -3.47
CA LEU A 7 15.12 37.18 -2.93
C LEU A 7 16.37 36.94 -3.80
N TRP A 8 16.96 38.02 -4.30
CA TRP A 8 18.22 37.94 -5.05
C TRP A 8 19.29 38.78 -4.33
N VAL A 9 20.34 38.12 -3.88
CA VAL A 9 21.45 38.66 -3.09
C VAL A 9 22.73 38.63 -3.92
N ASP A 10 23.26 39.79 -4.29
CA ASP A 10 24.47 39.88 -5.13
C ASP A 10 25.05 41.30 -4.96
N ASP A 11 26.32 41.42 -4.61
CA ASP A 11 26.96 42.75 -4.40
C ASP A 11 27.01 43.60 -5.69
N GLU A 12 26.99 42.95 -6.85
CA GLU A 12 26.89 43.57 -8.17
C GLU A 12 25.43 43.64 -8.69
N ILE A 13 24.42 43.62 -7.80
CA ILE A 13 22.99 43.53 -8.15
C ILE A 13 22.51 44.55 -9.18
N ASN A 14 23.16 45.72 -9.23
CA ASN A 14 22.84 46.73 -10.23
C ASN A 14 23.13 46.31 -11.68
N LEU A 15 24.07 45.40 -11.88
CA LEU A 15 24.37 44.82 -13.20
C LEU A 15 23.34 43.78 -13.61
N LEU A 16 22.58 43.28 -12.65
CA LEU A 16 21.55 42.25 -12.84
C LEU A 16 20.14 42.80 -13.13
N LYS A 17 19.98 44.13 -13.19
CA LYS A 17 18.69 44.77 -13.49
C LYS A 17 17.97 44.21 -14.72
N PRO A 18 18.64 43.92 -15.85
CA PRO A 18 17.97 43.33 -17.01
C PRO A 18 17.32 41.94 -16.70
N TYR A 19 17.95 41.16 -15.82
CA TYR A 19 17.41 39.85 -15.37
C TYR A 19 16.21 40.03 -14.45
N ILE A 20 16.27 41.02 -13.56
CA ILE A 20 15.18 41.34 -12.65
C ILE A 20 13.95 41.77 -13.45
N ILE A 21 14.10 42.73 -14.38
CA ILE A 21 13.02 43.16 -15.27
C ILE A 21 12.42 41.99 -16.05
N TYR A 22 13.27 41.12 -16.60
CA TYR A 22 12.82 39.93 -17.32
C TYR A 22 11.99 38.97 -16.46
N LEU A 23 12.37 38.76 -15.18
CA LEU A 23 11.61 37.93 -14.25
C LEU A 23 10.29 38.59 -13.84
N GLU A 24 10.28 39.90 -13.63
CA GLU A 24 9.07 40.67 -13.33
C GLU A 24 8.07 40.63 -14.49
N GLU A 25 8.52 40.73 -15.75
CA GLU A 25 7.69 40.55 -16.95
C GLU A 25 7.08 39.15 -17.03
N LYS A 26 7.74 38.12 -16.43
CA LYS A 26 7.23 36.75 -16.31
C LYS A 26 6.30 36.54 -15.14
N GLY A 27 6.00 37.58 -14.36
CA GLY A 27 5.05 37.54 -13.23
C GLY A 27 5.67 37.20 -11.88
N TYR A 28 6.99 37.12 -11.77
CA TYR A 28 7.70 36.96 -10.50
C TYR A 28 7.86 38.29 -9.80
N HIS A 29 8.01 38.30 -8.48
CA HIS A 29 8.36 39.48 -7.72
C HIS A 29 9.77 39.34 -7.15
N VAL A 30 10.70 40.18 -7.57
CA VAL A 30 12.10 40.10 -7.17
C VAL A 30 12.43 41.18 -6.15
N THR A 31 12.83 40.79 -4.95
CA THR A 31 13.45 41.64 -3.95
C THR A 31 14.95 41.50 -4.10
N ALA A 32 15.62 42.59 -4.50
CA ALA A 32 17.04 42.61 -4.79
C ALA A 32 17.80 43.33 -3.66
N VAL A 33 18.85 42.71 -3.13
CA VAL A 33 19.72 43.26 -2.10
C VAL A 33 21.19 43.05 -2.45
N ASN A 34 22.06 43.93 -1.96
CA ASN A 34 23.48 43.95 -2.28
C ASN A 34 24.39 43.46 -1.14
N SER A 35 23.82 42.99 -0.04
CA SER A 35 24.60 42.47 1.09
C SER A 35 23.93 41.25 1.75
N GLY A 36 24.75 40.39 2.32
CA GLY A 36 24.26 39.23 3.09
C GLY A 36 23.52 39.63 4.36
N GLN A 37 23.91 40.75 4.99
CA GLN A 37 23.26 41.24 6.21
C GLN A 37 21.82 41.68 5.92
N ASP A 38 21.57 42.43 4.84
CA ASP A 38 20.23 42.84 4.44
C ASP A 38 19.36 41.65 4.07
N ALA A 39 19.95 40.59 3.44
CA ALA A 39 19.26 39.39 3.12
C ALA A 39 18.76 38.65 4.39
N ILE A 40 19.59 38.51 5.41
CA ILE A 40 19.21 37.88 6.68
C ILE A 40 18.12 38.70 7.39
N GLU A 41 18.24 40.04 7.43
CA GLU A 41 17.23 40.90 8.03
C GLU A 41 15.87 40.78 7.31
N LEU A 42 15.86 40.75 5.98
CA LEU A 42 14.64 40.53 5.20
C LEU A 42 14.04 39.17 5.46
N CYS A 43 14.84 38.10 5.48
CA CYS A 43 14.38 36.75 5.79
C CYS A 43 13.81 36.61 7.21
N SER A 44 14.26 37.46 8.16
CA SER A 44 13.69 37.46 9.52
C SER A 44 12.27 38.02 9.58
N THR A 45 11.87 38.84 8.60
CA THR A 45 10.58 39.56 8.57
C THR A 45 9.65 39.12 7.44
N LYS A 46 10.18 38.55 6.37
CA LYS A 46 9.44 38.16 5.15
C LYS A 46 9.82 36.76 4.69
N LEU A 47 8.83 36.01 4.21
CA LEU A 47 9.03 34.71 3.58
C LEU A 47 9.31 34.89 2.08
N PHE A 48 10.25 34.12 1.56
CA PHE A 48 10.55 34.01 0.14
C PHE A 48 10.36 32.57 -0.35
N ASP A 49 9.87 32.44 -1.57
CA ASP A 49 9.67 31.15 -2.20
C ASP A 49 10.98 30.52 -2.70
N ILE A 50 11.97 31.37 -3.01
CA ILE A 50 13.33 30.97 -3.40
C ILE A 50 14.32 32.12 -3.17
N VAL A 51 15.57 31.78 -2.87
CA VAL A 51 16.67 32.72 -2.71
C VAL A 51 17.77 32.40 -3.73
N PHE A 52 18.16 33.42 -4.53
CA PHE A 52 19.40 33.39 -5.33
C PHE A 52 20.47 34.14 -4.55
N LEU A 53 21.60 33.49 -4.28
CA LEU A 53 22.61 33.97 -3.36
C LEU A 53 23.99 33.90 -4.00
N ASP A 54 24.62 35.03 -4.18
CA ASP A 54 26.02 35.09 -4.60
C ASP A 54 26.93 34.57 -3.49
N GLU A 55 27.94 33.84 -3.86
CA GLU A 55 28.93 33.29 -2.94
C GLU A 55 29.92 34.34 -2.45
N ASN A 56 30.40 35.18 -3.38
CA ASN A 56 31.52 36.11 -3.13
C ASN A 56 30.99 37.54 -2.89
N MET A 57 30.63 37.83 -1.68
CA MET A 57 30.13 39.14 -1.28
C MET A 57 31.04 39.76 -0.20
N PRO A 58 31.17 41.10 -0.19
CA PRO A 58 31.87 41.82 0.89
C PRO A 58 31.16 41.61 2.23
N GLY A 59 31.89 41.33 3.27
CA GLY A 59 31.38 41.10 4.63
C GLY A 59 31.07 39.65 4.90
N LEU A 60 29.80 39.27 4.88
CA LEU A 60 29.39 37.87 5.03
C LEU A 60 29.49 37.11 3.69
N SER A 61 30.17 35.98 3.70
CA SER A 61 30.21 35.08 2.55
C SER A 61 28.83 34.46 2.27
N GLY A 62 28.57 34.02 1.03
CA GLY A 62 27.33 33.36 0.68
C GLY A 62 27.07 32.09 1.52
N LEU A 63 28.11 31.36 1.93
CA LEU A 63 27.97 30.19 2.79
C LEU A 63 27.50 30.54 4.21
N GLU A 64 28.00 31.66 4.77
CA GLU A 64 27.55 32.14 6.10
C GLU A 64 26.08 32.58 6.02
N VAL A 65 25.73 33.34 4.98
CA VAL A 65 24.33 33.76 4.73
C VAL A 65 23.41 32.57 4.52
N LEU A 66 23.83 31.55 3.77
CA LEU A 66 23.10 30.32 3.57
C LEU A 66 22.77 29.63 4.90
N GLN A 67 23.75 29.52 5.81
CA GLN A 67 23.57 28.90 7.12
C GLN A 67 22.53 29.64 7.95
N GLU A 68 22.56 30.96 7.97
CA GLU A 68 21.59 31.78 8.70
C GLU A 68 20.18 31.66 8.09
N ILE A 69 20.05 31.76 6.77
CA ILE A 69 18.76 31.58 6.08
C ILE A 69 18.18 30.20 6.35
N LYS A 70 19.00 29.14 6.30
CA LYS A 70 18.55 27.77 6.59
C LYS A 70 18.18 27.56 8.06
N THR A 71 18.76 28.30 8.96
CA THR A 71 18.37 28.30 10.38
C THR A 71 17.01 28.96 10.58
N LEU A 72 16.76 30.10 9.92
CA LEU A 72 15.47 30.80 9.96
C LEU A 72 14.36 30.05 9.21
N HIS A 73 14.68 29.57 8.01
CA HIS A 73 13.74 28.93 7.07
C HIS A 73 14.34 27.66 6.45
N PRO A 74 14.29 26.51 7.14
CA PRO A 74 14.93 25.27 6.70
C PRO A 74 14.44 24.73 5.33
N THR A 75 13.18 25.05 4.98
CA THR A 75 12.52 24.55 3.77
C THR A 75 12.68 25.48 2.56
N THR A 76 13.03 26.76 2.75
CA THR A 76 13.19 27.69 1.64
C THR A 76 14.35 27.27 0.74
N PRO A 77 14.13 27.03 -0.57
CA PRO A 77 15.21 26.68 -1.49
C PRO A 77 16.18 27.86 -1.68
N VAL A 78 17.46 27.58 -1.52
CA VAL A 78 18.55 28.53 -1.76
C VAL A 78 19.41 28.02 -2.90
N VAL A 79 19.58 28.85 -3.94
CA VAL A 79 20.39 28.56 -5.11
C VAL A 79 21.65 29.42 -5.02
N MET A 80 22.80 28.78 -4.91
CA MET A 80 24.09 29.48 -4.89
C MET A 80 24.49 29.90 -6.31
N ILE A 81 24.98 31.11 -6.45
CA ILE A 81 25.54 31.63 -7.71
C ILE A 81 26.99 32.00 -7.46
N THR A 82 27.92 31.49 -8.28
CA THR A 82 29.36 31.68 -8.04
C THR A 82 30.15 31.84 -9.33
N LYS A 83 31.35 32.43 -9.22
CA LYS A 83 32.36 32.48 -10.30
C LYS A 83 33.31 31.30 -10.29
N SER A 84 33.29 30.46 -9.25
CA SER A 84 34.27 29.40 -9.02
C SER A 84 33.66 28.01 -9.26
N GLU A 85 34.44 27.15 -9.89
CA GLU A 85 34.19 25.71 -10.03
C GLU A 85 34.93 24.90 -8.94
N GLU A 86 35.29 25.53 -7.82
CA GLU A 86 36.03 24.86 -6.75
C GLU A 86 35.16 23.80 -6.07
N GLU A 87 35.57 22.56 -6.23
CA GLU A 87 34.89 21.35 -5.71
C GLU A 87 34.62 21.46 -4.20
N ARG A 88 35.53 22.03 -3.43
CA ARG A 88 35.43 22.21 -1.98
C ARG A 88 34.27 23.13 -1.56
N ILE A 89 34.02 24.19 -2.32
CA ILE A 89 32.93 25.14 -2.02
C ILE A 89 31.60 24.49 -2.36
N MET A 90 31.54 23.75 -3.47
CA MET A 90 30.37 22.95 -3.84
C MET A 90 30.02 21.90 -2.79
N GLU A 91 31.01 21.16 -2.29
CA GLU A 91 30.81 20.16 -1.22
C GLU A 91 30.30 20.80 0.08
N GLN A 92 30.83 21.94 0.48
CA GLN A 92 30.36 22.66 1.66
C GLN A 92 28.89 23.15 1.49
N ALA A 93 28.56 23.73 0.33
CA ALA A 93 27.22 24.20 0.04
C ALA A 93 26.20 23.03 -0.02
N ILE A 94 26.58 21.90 -0.60
CA ILE A 94 25.78 20.66 -0.59
C ILE A 94 25.56 20.18 0.86
N GLY A 95 26.61 20.17 1.66
CA GLY A 95 26.54 19.81 3.10
C GLY A 95 25.58 20.70 3.89
N GLN A 96 25.42 21.96 3.49
CA GLN A 96 24.46 22.94 4.04
C GLN A 96 23.09 22.90 3.36
N LYS A 97 22.80 21.88 2.53
CA LYS A 97 21.49 21.63 1.88
C LYS A 97 21.04 22.75 0.93
N ILE A 98 21.92 23.24 0.06
CA ILE A 98 21.51 24.08 -1.07
C ILE A 98 20.51 23.33 -1.97
N ALA A 99 19.65 24.09 -2.63
CA ALA A 99 18.70 23.53 -3.60
C ALA A 99 19.36 23.31 -4.97
N ASP A 100 20.22 24.24 -5.40
CA ASP A 100 20.93 24.19 -6.68
C ASP A 100 22.16 25.09 -6.66
N TYR A 101 22.94 25.02 -7.76
CA TYR A 101 24.20 25.72 -7.93
C TYR A 101 24.33 26.24 -9.36
N LEU A 102 24.62 27.53 -9.54
CA LEU A 102 24.78 28.18 -10.84
C LEU A 102 26.15 28.84 -10.94
N ILE A 103 26.78 28.71 -12.10
CA ILE A 103 28.09 29.30 -12.40
C ILE A 103 27.91 30.56 -13.23
N LYS A 104 28.52 31.67 -12.79
CA LYS A 104 28.54 32.93 -13.55
C LYS A 104 29.41 32.78 -14.83
N PRO A 105 28.98 33.29 -15.99
CA PRO A 105 27.82 34.14 -16.20
C PRO A 105 26.52 33.35 -16.30
N VAL A 106 25.55 33.66 -15.46
CA VAL A 106 24.22 33.05 -15.46
C VAL A 106 23.38 33.67 -16.57
N ASN A 107 22.62 32.86 -17.28
CA ASN A 107 21.67 33.38 -18.28
C ASN A 107 20.21 33.27 -17.79
N PRO A 108 19.28 34.08 -18.35
CA PRO A 108 17.88 34.07 -17.91
C PRO A 108 17.21 32.70 -17.99
N SER A 109 17.59 31.86 -18.94
CA SER A 109 17.03 30.52 -19.10
C SER A 109 17.42 29.58 -17.96
N GLN A 110 18.65 29.70 -17.41
CA GLN A 110 19.09 28.91 -16.26
C GLN A 110 18.31 29.31 -15.01
N ILE A 111 18.08 30.61 -14.80
CA ILE A 111 17.28 31.11 -13.66
C ILE A 111 15.84 30.60 -13.76
N LEU A 112 15.22 30.69 -14.95
CA LEU A 112 13.86 30.16 -15.17
C LEU A 112 13.80 28.64 -14.96
N LEU A 113 14.84 27.90 -15.36
CA LEU A 113 14.90 26.46 -15.12
C LEU A 113 14.97 26.14 -13.62
N CYS A 114 15.78 26.89 -12.86
CA CYS A 114 15.82 26.76 -11.40
C CYS A 114 14.46 27.06 -10.77
N LEU A 115 13.79 28.14 -11.19
CA LEU A 115 12.45 28.48 -10.71
C LEU A 115 11.45 27.36 -11.01
N LYS A 116 11.44 26.82 -12.24
CA LYS A 116 10.58 25.67 -12.58
C LYS A 116 10.87 24.45 -11.74
N LYS A 117 12.16 24.16 -11.51
CA LYS A 117 12.60 22.99 -10.75
C LYS A 117 12.27 23.07 -9.26
N HIS A 118 12.40 24.25 -8.63
CA HIS A 118 12.34 24.39 -7.18
C HIS A 118 11.05 25.02 -6.66
N VAL A 119 10.36 25.80 -7.50
CA VAL A 119 9.12 26.51 -7.12
C VAL A 119 7.90 25.92 -7.83
N HIS A 120 7.99 25.64 -9.13
CA HIS A 120 6.88 25.14 -9.94
C HIS A 120 6.89 23.62 -10.15
N GLN A 121 7.84 22.88 -9.57
CA GLN A 121 7.95 21.44 -9.79
C GLN A 121 6.64 20.71 -9.48
N ARG A 122 6.01 21.06 -8.34
CA ARG A 122 4.74 20.45 -7.91
C ARG A 122 3.63 20.67 -8.93
N GLU A 123 3.45 21.91 -9.40
CA GLU A 123 2.43 22.27 -10.38
C GLU A 123 2.66 21.57 -11.73
N ILE A 124 3.93 21.52 -12.17
CA ILE A 124 4.31 20.85 -13.44
C ILE A 124 4.05 19.34 -13.36
N VAL A 125 4.41 18.71 -12.25
CA VAL A 125 4.17 17.28 -12.01
C VAL A 125 2.68 17.02 -11.97
N GLU A 126 1.91 17.83 -11.27
CA GLU A 126 0.46 17.73 -11.17
C GLU A 126 -0.22 17.84 -12.55
N GLU A 127 0.13 18.86 -13.34
CA GLU A 127 -0.42 19.04 -14.67
C GLU A 127 -0.07 17.88 -15.61
N HIS A 128 1.18 17.42 -15.56
CA HIS A 128 1.64 16.27 -16.34
C HIS A 128 0.88 15.00 -15.95
N THR A 129 0.78 14.68 -14.66
CA THR A 129 0.09 13.49 -14.14
C THR A 129 -1.40 13.53 -14.50
N ASN A 130 -2.05 14.68 -14.30
CA ASN A 130 -3.46 14.85 -14.67
C ASN A 130 -3.70 14.67 -16.17
N THR A 131 -2.79 15.20 -17.01
CA THR A 131 -2.88 15.08 -18.47
C THR A 131 -2.69 13.63 -18.91
N THR A 132 -1.70 12.94 -18.35
CA THR A 132 -1.41 11.54 -18.66
C THR A 132 -2.57 10.65 -18.25
N TYR A 133 -3.13 10.83 -17.04
CA TYR A 133 -4.30 10.07 -16.60
C TYR A 133 -5.52 10.28 -17.52
N ARG A 134 -5.78 11.53 -17.96
CA ARG A 134 -6.88 11.79 -18.91
C ARG A 134 -6.67 11.06 -20.25
N GLN A 135 -5.44 10.95 -20.72
CA GLN A 135 -5.12 10.20 -21.95
C GLN A 135 -5.34 8.70 -21.76
N GLU A 136 -4.95 8.13 -20.62
CA GLU A 136 -5.10 6.70 -20.31
C GLU A 136 -6.53 6.33 -19.85
N PHE A 137 -7.39 7.29 -19.52
CA PHE A 137 -8.73 7.05 -18.95
C PHE A 137 -9.59 6.09 -19.81
N SER A 138 -9.59 6.31 -21.11
CA SER A 138 -10.36 5.47 -22.05
C SER A 138 -9.80 4.05 -22.13
N ASP A 139 -8.48 3.90 -22.09
CA ASP A 139 -7.82 2.60 -22.14
C ASP A 139 -8.08 1.80 -20.86
N ILE A 140 -8.03 2.46 -19.70
CA ILE A 140 -8.38 1.85 -18.41
C ILE A 140 -9.84 1.39 -18.42
N THR A 141 -10.76 2.22 -18.89
CA THR A 141 -12.18 1.87 -19.00
C THR A 141 -12.37 0.68 -19.94
N TYR A 142 -11.67 0.66 -21.07
CA TYR A 142 -11.69 -0.46 -22.00
C TYR A 142 -11.16 -1.76 -21.37
N MET A 143 -10.05 -1.69 -20.62
CA MET A 143 -9.52 -2.85 -19.87
C MET A 143 -10.55 -3.40 -18.89
N ILE A 144 -11.24 -2.53 -18.14
CA ILE A 144 -12.27 -2.93 -17.17
C ILE A 144 -13.46 -3.62 -17.87
N ASP A 145 -13.91 -3.10 -19.00
CA ASP A 145 -15.09 -3.60 -19.70
C ASP A 145 -14.83 -4.90 -20.47
N THR A 146 -13.60 -5.17 -20.84
CA THR A 146 -13.22 -6.33 -21.66
C THR A 146 -12.56 -7.47 -20.87
N ALA A 147 -12.15 -7.24 -19.62
CA ALA A 147 -11.47 -8.23 -18.79
C ALA A 147 -12.34 -9.49 -18.62
N SER A 148 -11.81 -10.64 -19.03
CA SER A 148 -12.48 -11.92 -19.10
C SER A 148 -11.69 -13.08 -18.46
N THR A 149 -10.42 -12.84 -18.10
CA THR A 149 -9.52 -13.77 -17.40
C THR A 149 -9.03 -13.15 -16.10
N ILE A 150 -8.55 -13.99 -15.17
CA ILE A 150 -8.03 -13.49 -13.89
C ILE A 150 -6.75 -12.67 -14.08
N GLU A 151 -5.93 -13.01 -15.06
CA GLU A 151 -4.71 -12.28 -15.40
C GLU A 151 -5.02 -10.87 -15.90
N GLU A 152 -6.09 -10.71 -16.68
CA GLU A 152 -6.57 -9.39 -17.12
C GLU A 152 -7.10 -8.57 -15.94
N TRP A 153 -7.81 -9.19 -14.99
CA TRP A 153 -8.23 -8.53 -13.75
C TRP A 153 -7.07 -8.13 -12.86
N MET A 154 -6.02 -8.95 -12.78
CA MET A 154 -4.77 -8.58 -12.09
C MET A 154 -4.07 -7.39 -12.78
N ALA A 155 -4.16 -7.30 -14.11
CA ALA A 155 -3.64 -6.14 -14.84
C ALA A 155 -4.46 -4.87 -14.56
N VAL A 156 -5.79 -4.97 -14.50
CA VAL A 156 -6.69 -3.88 -14.08
C VAL A 156 -6.31 -3.40 -12.68
N GLU A 157 -6.14 -4.32 -11.71
CA GLU A 157 -5.78 -3.98 -10.33
C GLU A 157 -4.43 -3.25 -10.25
N ARG A 158 -3.40 -3.73 -10.98
CA ARG A 158 -2.10 -3.04 -11.05
C ARG A 158 -2.24 -1.62 -11.61
N THR A 159 -3.04 -1.45 -12.65
CA THR A 159 -3.21 -0.15 -13.31
C THR A 159 -3.95 0.84 -12.42
N LEU A 160 -5.03 0.41 -11.78
CA LEU A 160 -5.78 1.26 -10.85
C LEU A 160 -4.93 1.64 -9.63
N THR A 161 -4.22 0.68 -9.05
CA THR A 161 -3.30 0.92 -7.93
C THR A 161 -2.18 1.91 -8.30
N LYS A 162 -1.58 1.79 -9.49
CA LYS A 162 -0.60 2.76 -9.99
C LYS A 162 -1.17 4.17 -9.94
N TRP A 163 -2.34 4.37 -10.54
CA TRP A 163 -2.96 5.69 -10.61
C TRP A 163 -3.42 6.23 -9.27
N GLU A 164 -3.88 5.38 -8.36
CA GLU A 164 -4.21 5.79 -6.99
C GLU A 164 -2.99 6.37 -6.27
N ILE A 165 -1.84 5.69 -6.35
CA ILE A 165 -0.61 6.15 -5.71
C ILE A 165 -0.07 7.42 -6.39
N GLU A 166 -0.10 7.50 -7.72
CA GLU A 166 0.38 8.67 -8.45
C GLU A 166 -0.47 9.91 -8.19
N LEU A 167 -1.80 9.76 -8.16
CA LEU A 167 -2.70 10.87 -7.88
C LEU A 167 -2.70 11.29 -6.41
N ASP A 168 -2.47 10.39 -5.45
CA ASP A 168 -2.35 10.75 -4.03
C ASP A 168 -1.17 11.68 -3.73
N ASN A 169 -0.13 11.65 -4.56
CA ASN A 169 1.03 12.53 -4.41
C ASN A 169 0.79 13.98 -4.86
N ILE A 170 -0.37 14.26 -5.43
CA ILE A 170 -0.75 15.57 -5.97
C ILE A 170 -2.17 15.95 -5.54
N ASP A 171 -2.48 17.24 -5.56
CA ASP A 171 -3.84 17.73 -5.33
C ASP A 171 -4.64 17.67 -6.64
N SER A 172 -5.23 16.51 -6.93
CA SER A 172 -5.83 16.21 -8.21
C SER A 172 -7.35 16.20 -8.19
N SER A 173 -7.94 16.91 -9.14
CA SER A 173 -9.39 16.80 -9.45
C SER A 173 -9.77 15.44 -10.05
N MET A 174 -8.78 14.61 -10.45
CA MET A 174 -9.01 13.31 -11.10
C MET A 174 -9.34 12.19 -10.10
N HIS A 175 -9.16 12.39 -8.78
CA HIS A 175 -9.50 11.38 -7.76
C HIS A 175 -10.94 10.87 -7.86
N SER A 176 -11.89 11.75 -8.17
CA SER A 176 -13.30 11.34 -8.32
C SER A 176 -13.52 10.44 -9.53
N MET A 177 -12.82 10.71 -10.63
CA MET A 177 -12.90 9.90 -11.86
C MET A 177 -12.27 8.52 -11.64
N LEU A 178 -11.11 8.46 -10.99
CA LEU A 178 -10.45 7.19 -10.66
C LEU A 178 -11.29 6.35 -9.71
N ARG A 179 -11.94 6.98 -8.72
CA ARG A 179 -12.87 6.29 -7.82
C ARG A 179 -14.04 5.67 -8.58
N MET A 180 -14.62 6.37 -9.54
CA MET A 180 -15.68 5.83 -10.40
C MET A 180 -15.20 4.62 -11.21
N GLN A 181 -13.97 4.66 -11.76
CA GLN A 181 -13.37 3.50 -12.46
C GLN A 181 -13.14 2.32 -11.50
N ARG A 182 -12.69 2.56 -10.27
CA ARG A 182 -12.53 1.53 -9.24
C ARG A 182 -13.89 0.86 -8.90
N GLU A 183 -14.94 1.64 -8.73
CA GLU A 183 -16.30 1.14 -8.47
C GLU A 183 -16.84 0.34 -9.68
N GLN A 184 -16.60 0.81 -10.90
CA GLN A 184 -16.94 0.08 -12.12
C GLN A 184 -16.18 -1.25 -12.19
N ALA A 185 -14.87 -1.23 -11.95
CA ALA A 185 -14.02 -2.42 -11.96
C ALA A 185 -14.51 -3.46 -10.95
N ASN A 186 -14.78 -3.08 -9.71
CA ASN A 186 -15.31 -3.97 -8.67
C ASN A 186 -16.68 -4.55 -9.06
N THR A 187 -17.54 -3.75 -9.72
CA THR A 187 -18.83 -4.22 -10.21
C THR A 187 -18.68 -5.28 -11.30
N GLN A 188 -17.80 -5.07 -12.27
CA GLN A 188 -17.54 -6.04 -13.34
C GLN A 188 -16.79 -7.27 -12.83
N PHE A 189 -15.83 -7.07 -11.93
CA PHE A 189 -15.11 -8.17 -11.28
C PHE A 189 -16.06 -9.08 -10.49
N THR A 190 -17.03 -8.52 -9.77
CA THR A 190 -18.05 -9.32 -9.09
C THR A 190 -18.83 -10.19 -10.07
N LYS A 191 -19.21 -9.66 -11.23
CA LYS A 191 -19.90 -10.47 -12.27
C LYS A 191 -18.98 -11.57 -12.80
N PHE A 192 -17.70 -11.27 -12.99
CA PHE A 192 -16.71 -12.25 -13.42
C PHE A 192 -16.56 -13.39 -12.38
N ILE A 193 -16.43 -13.05 -11.10
CA ILE A 193 -16.35 -14.04 -10.00
C ILE A 193 -17.63 -14.86 -9.92
N THR A 194 -18.80 -14.23 -9.93
CA THR A 194 -20.10 -14.92 -9.88
C THR A 194 -20.24 -15.93 -11.00
N LYS A 195 -19.75 -15.62 -12.19
CA LYS A 195 -19.81 -16.51 -13.36
C LYS A 195 -18.83 -17.69 -13.28
N ASN A 196 -17.64 -17.49 -12.71
CA ASN A 196 -16.53 -18.43 -12.86
C ASN A 196 -16.19 -19.19 -11.58
N TYR A 197 -16.48 -18.67 -10.38
CA TYR A 197 -15.99 -19.21 -9.12
C TYR A 197 -16.39 -20.69 -8.91
N GLU A 198 -17.67 -21.03 -9.05
CA GLU A 198 -18.11 -22.40 -8.89
C GLU A 198 -17.55 -23.33 -9.99
N ALA A 199 -17.41 -22.83 -11.22
CA ALA A 199 -16.84 -23.58 -12.33
C ALA A 199 -15.37 -23.96 -12.11
N TRP A 200 -14.60 -23.13 -11.42
CA TRP A 200 -13.20 -23.42 -11.07
C TRP A 200 -13.05 -24.68 -10.19
N PHE A 201 -14.04 -24.96 -9.35
CA PHE A 201 -14.04 -26.17 -8.51
C PHE A 201 -14.68 -27.39 -9.19
N ALA A 202 -15.54 -27.18 -10.18
CA ALA A 202 -16.19 -28.27 -10.90
C ALA A 202 -15.24 -28.98 -11.88
N SER A 203 -14.35 -28.25 -12.56
CA SER A 203 -13.51 -28.81 -13.62
C SER A 203 -12.01 -28.53 -13.49
N ASN A 204 -11.58 -27.71 -12.56
CA ASN A 204 -10.23 -27.15 -12.45
C ASN A 204 -9.71 -26.47 -13.74
N ALA A 205 -10.53 -26.35 -14.77
CA ALA A 205 -10.15 -25.68 -16.01
C ALA A 205 -10.07 -24.17 -15.78
N ASN A 206 -8.95 -23.57 -16.17
CA ASN A 206 -8.69 -22.13 -16.04
C ASN A 206 -8.84 -21.60 -14.59
N ARG A 207 -8.70 -22.47 -13.58
CA ARG A 207 -8.71 -22.06 -12.18
C ARG A 207 -7.40 -21.32 -11.87
N PRO A 208 -7.46 -20.09 -11.33
CA PRO A 208 -6.25 -19.37 -10.94
C PRO A 208 -5.52 -20.05 -9.77
N LEU A 209 -4.30 -19.61 -9.50
CA LEU A 209 -3.62 -19.91 -8.24
C LEU A 209 -4.44 -19.35 -7.09
N MET A 210 -4.80 -20.18 -6.12
CA MET A 210 -5.64 -19.79 -4.97
C MET A 210 -4.94 -20.09 -3.65
N SER A 211 -5.51 -19.66 -2.54
CA SER A 211 -4.93 -19.77 -1.19
C SER A 211 -4.37 -21.16 -0.87
N HIS A 212 -5.12 -22.23 -1.15
CA HIS A 212 -4.71 -23.61 -0.86
C HIS A 212 -3.61 -24.16 -1.80
N ASP A 213 -3.30 -23.46 -2.87
CA ASP A 213 -2.24 -23.85 -3.83
C ASP A 213 -0.87 -23.24 -3.48
N LEU A 214 -0.84 -22.18 -2.68
CA LEU A 214 0.34 -21.31 -2.49
C LEU A 214 1.57 -22.11 -2.06
N MET A 215 1.48 -22.89 -1.01
CA MET A 215 2.63 -23.64 -0.48
C MET A 215 3.22 -24.60 -1.51
N LYS A 216 2.36 -25.32 -2.22
CA LYS A 216 2.76 -26.30 -3.24
C LYS A 216 3.41 -25.67 -4.45
N HIS A 217 2.86 -24.56 -4.93
CA HIS A 217 3.29 -23.95 -6.20
C HIS A 217 4.37 -22.89 -6.05
N THR A 218 4.53 -22.31 -4.84
CA THR A 218 5.50 -21.23 -4.60
C THR A 218 6.60 -21.66 -3.63
N ILE A 219 6.27 -22.20 -2.46
CA ILE A 219 7.24 -22.46 -1.41
C ILE A 219 8.01 -23.78 -1.66
N PHE A 220 7.31 -24.86 -2.00
CA PHE A 220 7.99 -26.15 -2.21
C PHE A 220 9.02 -26.13 -3.33
N PRO A 221 8.81 -25.47 -4.49
CA PRO A 221 9.85 -25.40 -5.52
C PRO A 221 11.13 -24.71 -5.04
N ILE A 222 11.04 -23.68 -4.20
CA ILE A 222 12.21 -22.99 -3.61
C ILE A 222 12.97 -23.97 -2.70
N LEU A 223 12.27 -24.65 -1.82
CA LEU A 223 12.85 -25.63 -0.89
C LEU A 223 13.42 -26.86 -1.60
N ASP A 224 12.74 -27.37 -2.64
CA ASP A 224 13.21 -28.51 -3.44
C ASP A 224 14.47 -28.16 -4.26
N ALA A 225 14.67 -26.89 -4.58
CA ALA A 225 15.92 -26.39 -5.16
C ALA A 225 17.07 -26.26 -4.14
N GLY A 226 16.83 -26.59 -2.87
CA GLY A 226 17.81 -26.46 -1.78
C GLY A 226 17.98 -25.05 -1.25
N GLU A 227 17.10 -24.14 -1.61
CA GLU A 227 17.16 -22.74 -1.16
C GLU A 227 16.41 -22.57 0.16
N LYS A 228 16.77 -21.51 0.89
CA LYS A 228 16.18 -21.17 2.18
C LYS A 228 15.22 -20.00 2.01
N VAL A 229 14.05 -20.07 2.65
CA VAL A 229 13.00 -19.07 2.46
C VAL A 229 12.31 -18.67 3.78
N PHE A 230 11.98 -17.39 3.87
CA PHE A 230 10.97 -16.89 4.79
C PHE A 230 9.66 -16.71 4.02
N LEU A 231 8.61 -17.36 4.48
CA LEU A 231 7.25 -17.04 4.10
C LEU A 231 6.72 -16.00 5.10
N VAL A 232 6.59 -14.76 4.66
CA VAL A 232 6.05 -13.67 5.47
C VAL A 232 4.62 -13.37 5.03
N VAL A 233 3.67 -13.64 5.92
CA VAL A 233 2.25 -13.38 5.71
C VAL A 233 1.84 -12.18 6.55
N ILE A 234 1.58 -11.05 5.90
CA ILE A 234 1.01 -9.87 6.58
C ILE A 234 -0.50 -9.97 6.44
N ASP A 235 -1.19 -10.18 7.57
CA ASP A 235 -2.64 -10.35 7.63
C ASP A 235 -3.37 -9.12 7.09
N ASN A 236 -4.34 -9.33 6.19
CA ASN A 236 -5.17 -8.27 5.62
C ASN A 236 -4.41 -7.22 4.78
N PHE A 237 -3.32 -7.63 4.11
CA PHE A 237 -2.39 -6.75 3.39
C PHE A 237 -2.73 -6.68 1.90
N ARG A 238 -2.91 -5.47 1.37
CA ARG A 238 -3.31 -5.22 -0.02
C ARG A 238 -2.12 -4.98 -0.95
N TYR A 239 -2.39 -5.08 -2.25
CA TYR A 239 -1.39 -4.81 -3.28
C TYR A 239 -0.90 -3.34 -3.30
N ASP A 240 -1.79 -2.38 -3.06
CA ASP A 240 -1.42 -0.96 -2.96
C ASP A 240 -0.53 -0.67 -1.74
N GLN A 241 -0.72 -1.38 -0.64
CA GLN A 241 0.17 -1.30 0.53
C GLN A 241 1.54 -1.93 0.24
N TRP A 242 1.60 -3.04 -0.52
CA TRP A 242 2.86 -3.57 -1.02
C TRP A 242 3.62 -2.51 -1.84
N LYS A 243 2.97 -1.87 -2.81
CA LYS A 243 3.60 -0.82 -3.64
C LYS A 243 4.11 0.34 -2.79
N THR A 244 3.43 0.63 -1.68
CA THR A 244 3.82 1.71 -0.74
C THR A 244 5.07 1.36 0.06
N ILE A 245 5.25 0.10 0.51
CA ILE A 245 6.44 -0.29 1.29
C ILE A 245 7.58 -0.82 0.44
N GLN A 246 7.36 -1.17 -0.81
CA GLN A 246 8.37 -1.72 -1.73
C GLN A 246 9.66 -0.88 -1.78
N PRO A 247 9.62 0.47 -1.86
CA PRO A 247 10.84 1.30 -1.87
C PRO A 247 11.70 1.13 -0.62
N LEU A 248 11.08 0.88 0.55
CA LEU A 248 11.80 0.69 1.82
C LEU A 248 12.60 -0.62 1.86
N LEU A 249 12.11 -1.64 1.14
CA LEU A 249 12.77 -2.94 1.03
C LEU A 249 13.88 -2.97 -0.02
N SER A 250 13.87 -2.01 -0.95
CA SER A 250 14.82 -1.97 -2.08
C SER A 250 16.28 -1.80 -1.67
N GLU A 251 16.57 -1.34 -0.46
CA GLU A 251 17.93 -1.28 0.09
C GLU A 251 18.53 -2.68 0.31
N TRP A 252 17.71 -3.64 0.74
CA TRP A 252 18.16 -4.97 1.19
C TRP A 252 17.83 -6.11 0.25
N PHE A 253 16.80 -5.91 -0.57
CA PHE A 253 16.26 -6.93 -1.47
C PHE A 253 16.11 -6.43 -2.90
N THR A 254 16.23 -7.38 -3.84
CA THR A 254 15.77 -7.22 -5.22
C THR A 254 14.46 -7.96 -5.39
N VAL A 255 13.46 -7.33 -6.01
CA VAL A 255 12.22 -8.02 -6.38
C VAL A 255 12.52 -8.96 -7.53
N LYS A 256 12.48 -10.26 -7.28
CA LYS A 256 12.67 -11.30 -8.29
C LYS A 256 11.42 -11.53 -9.11
N GLU A 257 10.29 -11.57 -8.41
CA GLU A 257 8.99 -11.82 -9.00
C GLU A 257 7.92 -11.04 -8.25
N GLU A 258 7.07 -10.36 -9.00
CA GLU A 258 5.92 -9.62 -8.49
C GLU A 258 4.65 -10.12 -9.17
N GLN A 259 3.90 -10.93 -8.46
CA GLN A 259 2.65 -11.52 -8.90
C GLN A 259 1.51 -11.17 -7.95
N MET A 260 0.31 -11.52 -8.36
CA MET A 260 -0.86 -11.66 -7.50
C MET A 260 -1.38 -13.09 -7.58
N TYR A 261 -2.13 -13.49 -6.56
CA TYR A 261 -2.92 -14.69 -6.60
C TYR A 261 -4.32 -14.40 -6.06
N THR A 262 -5.22 -15.37 -6.17
CA THR A 262 -6.62 -15.17 -5.80
C THR A 262 -6.90 -15.77 -4.42
N SER A 263 -7.32 -14.93 -3.46
CA SER A 263 -7.83 -15.43 -2.18
C SER A 263 -9.13 -16.21 -2.40
N ILE A 264 -9.32 -17.29 -1.63
CA ILE A 264 -10.58 -18.03 -1.62
C ILE A 264 -11.68 -17.20 -0.94
N LEU A 265 -12.93 -17.50 -1.26
CA LEU A 265 -14.09 -16.98 -0.54
C LEU A 265 -14.47 -17.90 0.64
N PRO A 266 -14.86 -17.35 1.77
CA PRO A 266 -14.78 -15.93 2.17
C PRO A 266 -13.34 -15.42 2.24
N THR A 267 -13.11 -14.18 1.84
CA THR A 267 -11.82 -13.49 1.99
C THR A 267 -11.62 -13.10 3.45
N ALA A 268 -11.43 -14.12 4.28
CA ALA A 268 -11.34 -13.98 5.73
C ALA A 268 -10.29 -14.94 6.29
N THR A 269 -9.60 -14.50 7.35
CA THR A 269 -8.45 -15.17 7.96
C THR A 269 -8.73 -16.64 8.28
N GLN A 270 -9.89 -16.96 8.85
CA GLN A 270 -10.29 -18.33 9.19
C GLN A 270 -10.26 -19.27 7.97
N TYR A 271 -10.72 -18.80 6.82
CA TYR A 271 -10.82 -19.59 5.60
C TYR A 271 -9.52 -19.58 4.81
N ALA A 272 -9.07 -18.41 4.43
CA ALA A 272 -7.97 -18.22 3.50
C ALA A 272 -6.62 -18.63 4.10
N ARG A 273 -6.31 -18.24 5.34
CA ARG A 273 -5.01 -18.54 5.96
C ARG A 273 -4.88 -20.01 6.36
N ASN A 274 -5.95 -20.60 6.90
CA ASN A 274 -5.98 -22.04 7.15
C ASN A 274 -5.83 -22.84 5.84
N ALA A 275 -6.41 -22.36 4.72
CA ALA A 275 -6.22 -22.99 3.41
C ALA A 275 -4.76 -22.87 2.92
N ILE A 276 -4.09 -21.74 3.11
CA ILE A 276 -2.66 -21.57 2.79
C ILE A 276 -1.83 -22.62 3.53
N PHE A 277 -1.99 -22.73 4.84
CA PHE A 277 -1.12 -23.57 5.66
C PHE A 277 -1.46 -25.04 5.62
N SER A 278 -2.71 -25.40 5.33
CA SER A 278 -3.08 -26.79 5.12
C SER A 278 -2.88 -27.27 3.68
N GLY A 279 -2.90 -26.37 2.69
CA GLY A 279 -2.97 -26.75 1.26
C GLY A 279 -4.28 -27.50 0.92
N LEU A 280 -5.35 -27.20 1.64
CA LEU A 280 -6.67 -27.79 1.50
C LEU A 280 -7.74 -26.70 1.53
N MET A 281 -8.85 -26.96 0.86
CA MET A 281 -10.04 -26.13 1.05
C MET A 281 -10.66 -26.35 2.44
N PRO A 282 -11.33 -25.34 3.03
CA PRO A 282 -11.87 -25.40 4.39
C PRO A 282 -12.72 -26.64 4.71
N ALA A 283 -13.60 -27.07 3.81
CA ALA A 283 -14.39 -28.30 4.01
C ALA A 283 -13.52 -29.56 4.10
N GLN A 284 -12.41 -29.60 3.34
CA GLN A 284 -11.46 -30.72 3.41
C GLN A 284 -10.67 -30.71 4.73
N ILE A 285 -10.36 -29.50 5.27
CA ILE A 285 -9.73 -29.39 6.60
C ILE A 285 -10.69 -29.95 7.64
N GLN A 286 -11.95 -29.55 7.63
CA GLN A 286 -12.99 -30.00 8.55
C GLN A 286 -13.19 -31.53 8.48
N GLU A 287 -13.15 -32.11 7.27
CA GLU A 287 -13.33 -33.55 7.07
C GLU A 287 -12.11 -34.38 7.51
N MET A 288 -10.90 -33.97 7.08
CA MET A 288 -9.66 -34.71 7.31
C MET A 288 -9.06 -34.47 8.71
N TYR A 289 -9.23 -33.28 9.23
CA TYR A 289 -8.63 -32.82 10.49
C TYR A 289 -9.65 -32.05 11.34
N PRO A 290 -10.76 -32.70 11.78
CA PRO A 290 -11.84 -32.00 12.47
C PRO A 290 -11.41 -31.30 13.77
N SER A 291 -10.38 -31.81 14.44
CA SER A 291 -9.82 -31.15 15.65
C SER A 291 -9.00 -29.89 15.36
N LEU A 292 -8.66 -29.63 14.12
CA LEU A 292 -7.89 -28.43 13.71
C LEU A 292 -8.78 -27.36 13.04
N TRP A 293 -10.04 -27.69 12.75
CA TRP A 293 -11.03 -26.74 12.25
C TRP A 293 -11.91 -26.25 13.40
N ILE A 294 -12.11 -24.96 13.49
CA ILE A 294 -13.00 -24.32 14.47
C ILE A 294 -14.15 -23.70 13.70
N ASP A 295 -15.37 -24.07 14.02
CA ASP A 295 -16.56 -23.58 13.32
C ASP A 295 -16.90 -22.12 13.63
N GLU A 296 -17.73 -21.49 12.78
CA GLU A 296 -18.08 -20.06 12.87
C GLU A 296 -18.75 -19.65 14.18
N ASP A 297 -19.51 -20.55 14.78
CA ASP A 297 -20.29 -20.35 16.00
C ASP A 297 -19.52 -20.67 17.31
N GLU A 298 -18.28 -21.19 17.18
CA GLU A 298 -17.43 -21.43 18.35
C GLU A 298 -16.80 -20.13 18.86
N GLU A 299 -16.59 -20.01 20.18
CA GLU A 299 -15.99 -18.82 20.81
C GLU A 299 -14.46 -18.78 20.71
N GLU A 300 -13.83 -19.89 20.37
CA GLU A 300 -12.38 -20.00 20.25
C GLU A 300 -11.82 -19.21 19.06
N SER A 301 -10.55 -18.82 19.17
CA SER A 301 -9.85 -18.17 18.05
C SER A 301 -9.71 -19.14 16.86
N LYS A 302 -10.26 -18.76 15.73
CA LYS A 302 -10.36 -19.56 14.51
C LYS A 302 -9.01 -19.94 13.87
N ASN A 303 -7.91 -19.32 14.31
CA ASN A 303 -6.57 -19.47 13.74
C ASN A 303 -5.51 -19.90 14.76
N ASN A 304 -5.90 -20.69 15.77
CA ASN A 304 -4.96 -21.24 16.76
C ASN A 304 -4.17 -22.46 16.24
N ASN A 305 -4.68 -23.15 15.23
CA ASN A 305 -4.15 -24.43 14.76
C ASN A 305 -3.26 -24.31 13.50
N GLU A 306 -2.84 -23.10 13.13
CA GLU A 306 -2.08 -22.84 11.89
C GLU A 306 -0.78 -23.67 11.82
N GLU A 307 0.01 -23.73 12.90
CA GLU A 307 1.24 -24.53 12.96
C GLU A 307 0.97 -26.03 12.77
N ALA A 308 -0.08 -26.55 13.39
CA ALA A 308 -0.47 -27.95 13.22
C ALA A 308 -0.92 -28.24 11.76
N LEU A 309 -1.60 -27.29 11.10
CA LEU A 309 -1.98 -27.39 9.70
C LEU A 309 -0.75 -27.44 8.77
N ILE A 310 0.29 -26.64 9.05
CA ILE A 310 1.57 -26.70 8.33
C ILE A 310 2.18 -28.10 8.44
N GLN A 311 2.21 -28.68 9.63
CA GLN A 311 2.73 -30.02 9.83
C GLN A 311 1.95 -31.06 9.01
N THR A 312 0.61 -30.99 9.02
CA THR A 312 -0.22 -31.92 8.20
C THR A 312 0.02 -31.76 6.70
N LEU A 313 0.28 -30.53 6.24
CA LEU A 313 0.64 -30.26 4.84
C LEU A 313 1.96 -30.94 4.48
N LEU A 314 3.02 -30.73 5.28
CA LEU A 314 4.33 -31.32 5.05
C LEU A 314 4.28 -32.83 5.05
N ASP A 315 3.54 -33.44 5.97
CA ASP A 315 3.36 -34.89 6.08
C ASP A 315 2.65 -35.47 4.83
N ARG A 316 1.57 -34.85 4.35
CA ARG A 316 0.83 -35.27 3.15
C ARG A 316 1.69 -35.24 1.89
N TYR A 317 2.55 -34.19 1.76
CA TYR A 317 3.46 -34.07 0.63
C TYR A 317 4.79 -34.81 0.85
N ARG A 318 4.96 -35.55 1.98
CA ARG A 318 6.17 -36.26 2.38
C ARG A 318 7.41 -35.36 2.38
N LYS A 319 7.22 -34.07 2.75
CA LYS A 319 8.29 -33.08 2.86
C LYS A 319 8.87 -33.14 4.28
N ARG A 320 10.18 -33.33 4.38
CA ARG A 320 10.90 -33.44 5.67
C ARG A 320 11.78 -32.21 5.89
N TYR A 321 11.19 -31.02 5.79
CA TYR A 321 11.90 -29.79 6.07
C TYR A 321 11.73 -29.41 7.54
N ASP A 322 12.85 -29.05 8.18
CA ASP A 322 12.80 -28.32 9.44
C ASP A 322 12.19 -26.95 9.17
N TYR A 323 11.26 -26.52 10.01
CA TYR A 323 10.65 -25.21 9.88
C TYR A 323 10.53 -24.50 11.23
N THR A 324 10.34 -23.18 11.18
CA THR A 324 9.96 -22.35 12.32
C THR A 324 8.67 -21.62 12.01
N TYR A 325 7.89 -21.36 13.05
CA TYR A 325 6.62 -20.63 12.93
C TYR A 325 6.56 -19.54 13.99
N TYR A 326 6.27 -18.32 13.58
CA TYR A 326 6.16 -17.14 14.45
C TYR A 326 4.90 -16.35 14.10
N LYS A 327 4.11 -15.97 15.13
CA LYS A 327 2.93 -15.14 14.96
C LYS A 327 3.14 -13.85 15.76
N ILE A 328 3.31 -12.72 15.06
CA ILE A 328 3.64 -11.42 15.61
C ILE A 328 2.37 -10.61 15.79
N ASN A 329 2.00 -10.42 17.06
CA ASN A 329 0.90 -9.54 17.47
C ASN A 329 1.41 -8.24 18.10
N GLU A 330 2.67 -8.21 18.58
CA GLU A 330 3.26 -7.11 19.32
C GLU A 330 4.69 -6.81 18.84
N SER A 331 5.08 -5.55 18.88
CA SER A 331 6.40 -5.07 18.46
C SER A 331 7.54 -5.71 19.26
N ASP A 332 7.41 -5.83 20.58
CA ASP A 332 8.42 -6.42 21.46
C ASP A 332 8.70 -7.90 21.13
N PHE A 333 7.67 -8.63 20.70
CA PHE A 333 7.83 -9.99 20.23
C PHE A 333 8.62 -10.04 18.90
N CYS A 334 8.34 -9.12 17.97
CA CYS A 334 9.08 -9.00 16.72
C CYS A 334 10.58 -8.76 16.98
N GLU A 335 10.93 -7.84 17.87
CA GLU A 335 12.35 -7.60 18.24
C GLU A 335 13.02 -8.84 18.82
N ARG A 336 12.33 -9.53 19.70
CA ARG A 336 12.85 -10.73 20.38
C ARG A 336 13.16 -11.85 19.40
N ILE A 337 12.24 -12.17 18.48
CA ILE A 337 12.47 -13.22 17.47
C ILE A 337 13.55 -12.83 16.46
N THR A 338 13.62 -11.56 16.07
CA THR A 338 14.65 -11.05 15.15
C THR A 338 16.06 -11.26 15.70
N ARG A 339 16.25 -11.12 17.02
CA ARG A 339 17.54 -11.42 17.68
C ARG A 339 17.86 -12.91 17.63
N GLN A 340 16.86 -13.80 17.68
CA GLN A 340 17.06 -15.26 17.63
C GLN A 340 17.46 -15.76 16.23
N PHE A 341 17.20 -15.00 15.17
CA PHE A 341 17.55 -15.38 13.80
C PHE A 341 19.05 -15.62 13.57
N LYS A 342 19.94 -15.13 14.47
CA LYS A 342 21.39 -15.41 14.39
C LYS A 342 21.75 -16.89 14.33
N GLY A 343 20.97 -17.76 14.95
CA GLY A 343 21.18 -19.20 15.02
C GLY A 343 20.31 -20.03 14.11
N LEU A 344 19.54 -19.38 13.23
CA LEU A 344 18.53 -20.04 12.40
C LEU A 344 19.17 -20.96 11.37
N LYS A 345 18.72 -22.22 11.35
CA LYS A 345 19.18 -23.24 10.39
C LYS A 345 18.07 -23.77 9.50
N SER A 346 16.83 -23.60 9.93
CA SER A 346 15.63 -24.11 9.23
C SER A 346 15.56 -23.55 7.81
N PRO A 347 15.35 -24.39 6.79
CA PRO A 347 15.19 -23.92 5.42
C PRO A 347 13.88 -23.19 5.20
N LEU A 348 12.82 -23.48 5.96
CA LEU A 348 11.51 -22.82 5.91
C LEU A 348 11.27 -22.06 7.22
N ASN A 349 10.95 -20.78 7.10
CA ASN A 349 10.62 -19.96 8.25
C ASN A 349 9.34 -19.19 7.94
N ILE A 350 8.32 -19.36 8.77
CA ILE A 350 7.01 -18.76 8.56
C ILE A 350 6.80 -17.68 9.61
N VAL A 351 6.49 -16.49 9.13
CA VAL A 351 6.22 -15.32 9.99
C VAL A 351 4.89 -14.72 9.61
N ILE A 352 3.97 -14.64 10.57
CA ILE A 352 2.69 -13.97 10.42
C ILE A 352 2.76 -12.64 11.16
N ILE A 353 2.28 -11.57 10.52
CA ILE A 353 2.25 -10.22 11.08
C ILE A 353 0.81 -9.72 11.03
N ASN A 354 0.18 -9.55 12.20
CA ASN A 354 -1.24 -9.20 12.31
C ASN A 354 -1.50 -7.68 12.39
N PHE A 355 -0.48 -6.83 12.25
CA PHE A 355 -0.61 -5.39 12.47
C PHE A 355 -1.66 -4.71 11.58
N ILE A 356 -1.69 -5.03 10.29
CA ILE A 356 -2.61 -4.37 9.33
C ILE A 356 -4.06 -4.76 9.63
N ASP A 357 -4.31 -6.01 9.97
CA ASP A 357 -5.63 -6.45 10.38
C ASP A 357 -6.06 -5.78 11.69
N MET A 358 -5.19 -5.73 12.70
CA MET A 358 -5.43 -5.01 13.95
C MET A 358 -5.71 -3.51 13.71
N LEU A 359 -5.04 -2.88 12.74
CA LEU A 359 -5.28 -1.48 12.36
C LEU A 359 -6.70 -1.31 11.79
N SER A 360 -7.16 -2.23 10.94
CA SER A 360 -8.50 -2.19 10.35
C SER A 360 -9.60 -2.35 11.42
N HIS A 361 -9.42 -3.27 12.36
CA HIS A 361 -10.32 -3.48 13.50
C HIS A 361 -10.31 -2.29 14.47
N SER A 362 -9.13 -1.80 14.88
CA SER A 362 -9.00 -0.64 15.76
C SER A 362 -9.68 0.62 15.20
N ARG A 363 -9.69 0.77 13.86
CA ARG A 363 -10.41 1.86 13.20
C ARG A 363 -11.93 1.74 13.38
N THR A 364 -12.47 0.53 13.40
CA THR A 364 -13.90 0.31 13.66
C THR A 364 -14.29 0.73 15.08
N ASP A 365 -13.42 0.49 16.05
CA ASP A 365 -13.70 0.68 17.47
C ASP A 365 -13.28 2.07 18.00
N SER A 366 -12.30 2.73 17.39
CA SER A 366 -11.73 4.00 17.84
C SER A 366 -12.05 5.16 16.91
N LYS A 367 -12.68 6.23 17.46
CA LYS A 367 -12.93 7.48 16.73
C LYS A 367 -11.64 8.13 16.24
N MET A 368 -10.60 8.14 17.07
CA MET A 368 -9.29 8.71 16.72
C MET A 368 -8.67 7.97 15.53
N MET A 369 -8.74 6.63 15.52
CA MET A 369 -8.23 5.85 14.39
C MET A 369 -9.04 6.05 13.11
N ARG A 370 -10.34 6.32 13.21
CA ARG A 370 -11.17 6.70 12.06
C ARG A 370 -10.76 8.03 11.45
N GLU A 371 -10.35 8.99 12.25
CA GLU A 371 -9.85 10.28 11.79
C GLU A 371 -8.46 10.18 11.16
N LEU A 372 -7.58 9.33 11.70
CA LEU A 372 -6.22 9.11 11.18
C LEU A 372 -6.19 8.33 9.87
N ALA A 373 -7.07 7.35 9.69
CA ALA A 373 -7.19 6.52 8.50
C ALA A 373 -8.52 6.80 7.79
N ASN A 374 -8.81 8.05 7.46
CA ASN A 374 -10.10 8.49 6.96
C ASN A 374 -10.40 8.04 5.51
N ASP A 375 -9.37 7.72 4.74
CA ASP A 375 -9.45 7.28 3.35
C ASP A 375 -8.34 6.28 2.99
N GLU A 376 -8.29 5.87 1.73
CA GLU A 376 -7.33 4.90 1.21
C GLU A 376 -5.88 5.44 1.26
N ALA A 377 -5.68 6.72 0.94
CA ALA A 377 -4.36 7.36 0.97
C ALA A 377 -3.79 7.41 2.40
N ALA A 378 -4.62 7.79 3.37
CA ALA A 378 -4.25 7.80 4.78
C ALA A 378 -3.93 6.38 5.28
N TYR A 379 -4.68 5.37 4.84
CA TYR A 379 -4.43 3.96 5.20
C TYR A 379 -3.08 3.48 4.65
N ARG A 380 -2.73 3.82 3.40
CA ARG A 380 -1.40 3.57 2.82
C ARG A 380 -0.29 4.28 3.58
N SER A 381 -0.50 5.55 3.92
CA SER A 381 0.47 6.35 4.68
C SER A 381 0.76 5.78 6.07
N LEU A 382 -0.26 5.30 6.78
CA LEU A 382 -0.09 4.61 8.06
C LEU A 382 0.68 3.30 7.91
N THR A 383 0.42 2.53 6.85
CA THR A 383 1.17 1.31 6.53
C THR A 383 2.65 1.61 6.29
N TYR A 384 2.96 2.65 5.51
CA TYR A 384 4.33 3.11 5.27
C TYR A 384 5.03 3.50 6.57
N SER A 385 4.37 4.34 7.37
CA SER A 385 4.92 4.84 8.64
C SER A 385 5.17 3.70 9.63
N TRP A 386 4.22 2.77 9.76
CA TRP A 386 4.39 1.58 10.58
C TRP A 386 5.58 0.76 10.12
N PHE A 387 5.64 0.40 8.84
CA PHE A 387 6.72 -0.44 8.32
C PHE A 387 8.08 0.20 8.58
N LYS A 388 8.21 1.50 8.27
CA LYS A 388 9.46 2.25 8.39
C LYS A 388 9.98 2.38 9.84
N HIS A 389 9.06 2.51 10.80
CA HIS A 389 9.41 2.83 12.19
C HIS A 389 9.18 1.67 13.18
N SER A 390 8.73 0.52 12.70
CA SER A 390 8.54 -0.68 13.52
C SER A 390 9.74 -1.62 13.44
N PRO A 391 9.85 -2.57 14.40
CA PRO A 391 10.86 -3.63 14.35
C PRO A 391 10.77 -4.52 13.10
N THR A 392 9.67 -4.44 12.34
CA THR A 392 9.46 -5.23 11.12
C THR A 392 10.51 -4.90 10.04
N ALA A 393 10.86 -3.62 9.86
CA ALA A 393 11.91 -3.22 8.92
C ALA A 393 13.28 -3.84 9.28
N GLU A 394 13.65 -3.82 10.57
CA GLU A 394 14.90 -4.44 11.04
C GLU A 394 14.85 -5.97 10.89
N MET A 395 13.70 -6.59 11.06
CA MET A 395 13.50 -8.02 10.79
C MET A 395 13.81 -8.35 9.32
N PHE A 396 13.26 -7.60 8.36
CA PHE A 396 13.56 -7.81 6.93
C PHE A 396 15.04 -7.60 6.61
N LYS A 397 15.65 -6.53 7.12
CA LYS A 397 17.09 -6.29 7.00
C LYS A 397 17.91 -7.47 7.55
N ARG A 398 17.51 -8.01 8.68
CA ARG A 398 18.16 -9.18 9.29
C ARG A 398 18.02 -10.43 8.42
N ILE A 399 16.84 -10.70 7.87
CA ILE A 399 16.57 -11.82 6.96
C ILE A 399 17.48 -11.71 5.72
N ALA A 400 17.59 -10.53 5.11
CA ALA A 400 18.50 -10.28 3.98
C ALA A 400 19.96 -10.57 4.34
N SER A 401 20.45 -10.09 5.50
CA SER A 401 21.82 -10.32 5.96
C SER A 401 22.17 -11.80 6.19
N LEU A 402 21.17 -12.65 6.36
CA LEU A 402 21.31 -14.11 6.51
C LEU A 402 21.23 -14.86 5.18
N GLY A 403 21.00 -14.16 4.07
CA GLY A 403 20.94 -14.73 2.73
C GLY A 403 19.67 -15.55 2.44
N TYR A 404 18.56 -15.30 3.15
CA TYR A 404 17.30 -15.97 2.89
C TYR A 404 16.49 -15.23 1.83
N LYS A 405 15.87 -15.99 0.92
CA LYS A 405 14.78 -15.46 0.10
C LYS A 405 13.57 -15.14 0.98
N VAL A 406 12.75 -14.19 0.54
CA VAL A 406 11.47 -13.90 1.19
C VAL A 406 10.36 -14.07 0.16
N VAL A 407 9.34 -14.82 0.51
CA VAL A 407 8.03 -14.79 -0.15
C VAL A 407 7.11 -13.98 0.75
N LEU A 408 6.80 -12.76 0.32
CA LEU A 408 5.90 -11.84 1.02
C LEU A 408 4.50 -11.94 0.42
N THR A 409 3.51 -12.18 1.26
CA THR A 409 2.13 -12.33 0.84
C THR A 409 1.15 -11.97 1.96
N THR A 410 -0.11 -12.21 1.74
CA THR A 410 -1.23 -12.11 2.67
C THR A 410 -2.22 -13.26 2.44
N ASP A 411 -3.17 -13.42 3.31
CA ASP A 411 -4.30 -14.36 3.17
C ASP A 411 -5.50 -13.74 2.44
N HIS A 412 -5.77 -12.47 2.68
CA HIS A 412 -6.79 -11.64 2.00
C HIS A 412 -6.43 -10.17 2.13
N GLY A 413 -7.15 -9.33 1.39
CA GLY A 413 -7.12 -7.89 1.59
C GLY A 413 -8.41 -7.38 2.21
N THR A 414 -8.65 -6.08 2.10
CA THR A 414 -9.78 -5.37 2.69
C THR A 414 -10.28 -4.27 1.78
N THR A 415 -11.57 -3.95 1.87
CA THR A 415 -12.17 -2.82 1.17
C THR A 415 -12.84 -1.84 2.14
N ARG A 416 -12.86 -0.56 1.77
CA ARG A 416 -13.56 0.47 2.55
C ARG A 416 -15.04 0.44 2.22
N VAL A 417 -15.86 0.06 3.21
CA VAL A 417 -17.31 -0.09 2.99
C VAL A 417 -18.07 1.22 3.16
N THR A 418 -19.03 1.47 2.27
CA THR A 418 -19.81 2.71 2.26
C THR A 418 -21.31 2.48 2.17
N ASN A 419 -21.76 1.36 1.59
CA ASN A 419 -23.15 1.10 1.24
C ASN A 419 -23.73 0.00 2.12
N PRO A 420 -24.62 0.31 3.07
CA PRO A 420 -25.29 -0.70 3.87
C PRO A 420 -26.34 -1.45 3.06
N VAL A 421 -26.29 -2.77 3.12
CA VAL A 421 -27.23 -3.69 2.48
C VAL A 421 -27.97 -4.47 3.55
N GLN A 422 -29.29 -4.47 3.45
CA GLN A 422 -30.12 -5.20 4.41
C GLN A 422 -30.03 -6.70 4.14
N ILE A 423 -29.77 -7.47 5.19
CA ILE A 423 -29.74 -8.93 5.19
C ILE A 423 -30.72 -9.50 6.21
N ILE A 424 -31.46 -10.51 5.78
CA ILE A 424 -32.33 -11.30 6.67
C ILE A 424 -31.71 -12.69 6.76
N GLY A 425 -31.56 -13.22 7.95
CA GLY A 425 -31.05 -14.54 8.24
C GLY A 425 -31.58 -15.06 9.58
N ASP A 426 -31.29 -16.31 9.88
CA ASP A 426 -31.65 -16.91 11.16
C ASP A 426 -30.76 -16.40 12.32
N LYS A 427 -31.03 -16.82 13.55
CA LYS A 427 -30.32 -16.37 14.75
C LYS A 427 -28.86 -16.87 14.81
N ASN A 428 -28.52 -17.90 14.04
CA ASN A 428 -27.20 -18.52 14.00
C ASN A 428 -26.34 -17.98 12.86
N THR A 429 -26.78 -16.91 12.19
CA THR A 429 -26.00 -16.27 11.13
C THR A 429 -24.80 -15.53 11.74
N ASN A 430 -23.61 -15.71 11.16
CA ASN A 430 -22.38 -15.09 11.64
C ASN A 430 -22.42 -13.55 11.64
N THR A 431 -21.53 -12.92 12.39
CA THR A 431 -21.49 -11.46 12.58
C THR A 431 -20.69 -10.71 11.53
N ASN A 432 -19.94 -11.38 10.65
CA ASN A 432 -19.13 -10.71 9.64
C ASN A 432 -19.95 -9.77 8.75
N LEU A 433 -19.36 -8.67 8.31
CA LEU A 433 -20.06 -7.61 7.56
C LEU A 433 -20.03 -7.81 6.04
N ARG A 434 -19.10 -8.63 5.52
CA ARG A 434 -18.91 -8.80 4.09
C ARG A 434 -19.41 -10.15 3.56
N TYR A 435 -19.61 -11.13 4.44
CA TYR A 435 -20.25 -12.39 4.10
C TYR A 435 -21.16 -12.87 5.22
N LYS A 436 -22.09 -13.72 4.87
CA LYS A 436 -22.98 -14.38 5.82
C LYS A 436 -23.05 -15.88 5.53
N VAL A 437 -23.07 -16.66 6.61
CA VAL A 437 -23.28 -18.11 6.58
C VAL A 437 -24.51 -18.42 7.40
N GLY A 438 -25.47 -19.15 6.87
CA GLY A 438 -26.70 -19.46 7.58
C GLY A 438 -27.76 -20.11 6.70
N LYS A 439 -28.95 -20.29 7.27
CA LYS A 439 -30.13 -20.80 6.57
C LYS A 439 -31.04 -19.65 6.14
N SER A 440 -31.73 -19.85 5.04
CA SER A 440 -32.77 -18.91 4.58
C SER A 440 -32.26 -17.46 4.50
N LEU A 441 -31.02 -17.28 4.08
CA LEU A 441 -30.43 -15.96 3.89
C LEU A 441 -31.16 -15.26 2.74
N ASN A 442 -31.52 -13.98 2.96
CA ASN A 442 -32.14 -13.14 1.93
C ASN A 442 -31.50 -11.74 1.98
N CYS A 443 -30.99 -11.33 0.84
CA CYS A 443 -30.29 -10.06 0.66
C CYS A 443 -31.13 -9.12 -0.19
N SER A 444 -31.25 -7.86 0.22
CA SER A 444 -31.98 -6.84 -0.51
C SER A 444 -31.27 -6.31 -1.76
N ALA A 445 -29.96 -6.59 -1.91
CA ALA A 445 -29.18 -6.11 -3.05
C ALA A 445 -29.22 -7.08 -4.23
N LYS A 446 -29.34 -6.53 -5.44
CA LYS A 446 -29.33 -7.31 -6.70
C LYS A 446 -27.96 -7.94 -7.02
N ASN A 447 -26.90 -7.52 -6.35
CA ASN A 447 -25.50 -7.89 -6.66
C ASN A 447 -24.85 -8.73 -5.56
N CYS A 448 -25.63 -9.35 -4.66
CA CYS A 448 -25.07 -10.34 -3.73
C CYS A 448 -24.79 -11.64 -4.47
N PHE A 449 -23.60 -12.21 -4.24
CA PHE A 449 -23.26 -13.54 -4.74
C PHE A 449 -23.62 -14.58 -3.68
N GLU A 450 -24.48 -15.54 -4.03
CA GLU A 450 -24.88 -16.63 -3.15
C GLU A 450 -24.34 -17.97 -3.64
N ILE A 451 -23.69 -18.70 -2.74
CA ILE A 451 -23.28 -20.10 -2.92
C ILE A 451 -24.24 -20.99 -2.13
N THR A 452 -25.16 -21.63 -2.84
CA THR A 452 -26.19 -22.49 -2.26
C THR A 452 -25.72 -23.92 -1.99
N ARG A 453 -24.56 -24.33 -2.53
CA ARG A 453 -23.95 -25.64 -2.37
C ARG A 453 -22.49 -25.51 -1.92
N PRO A 454 -22.24 -25.10 -0.66
CA PRO A 454 -20.90 -24.77 -0.19
C PRO A 454 -19.87 -25.89 -0.39
N LYS A 455 -20.25 -27.13 -0.18
CA LYS A 455 -19.36 -28.28 -0.34
C LYS A 455 -18.79 -28.44 -1.77
N GLN A 456 -19.52 -27.98 -2.80
CA GLN A 456 -19.05 -28.08 -4.19
C GLN A 456 -17.87 -27.13 -4.46
N VAL A 457 -17.71 -26.09 -3.67
CA VAL A 457 -16.59 -25.15 -3.73
C VAL A 457 -15.65 -25.29 -2.54
N GLY A 458 -15.70 -26.41 -1.84
CA GLY A 458 -14.80 -26.70 -0.73
C GLY A 458 -15.05 -25.90 0.55
N LEU A 459 -16.26 -25.37 0.74
CA LEU A 459 -16.64 -24.66 1.96
C LEU A 459 -17.40 -25.56 2.94
N PRO A 460 -17.22 -25.39 4.26
CA PRO A 460 -18.00 -26.07 5.28
C PRO A 460 -19.50 -25.82 5.13
N SER A 461 -20.29 -26.82 5.45
CA SER A 461 -21.75 -26.69 5.45
C SER A 461 -22.28 -27.20 6.78
N PRO A 462 -22.47 -26.30 7.79
CA PRO A 462 -22.96 -26.67 9.10
C PRO A 462 -24.31 -27.42 9.06
N ASN A 463 -25.12 -27.12 8.03
CA ASN A 463 -26.41 -27.77 7.77
C ASN A 463 -26.61 -28.00 6.28
N VAL A 464 -27.44 -28.97 5.91
CA VAL A 464 -27.76 -29.30 4.51
C VAL A 464 -28.32 -28.10 3.75
N SER A 465 -29.00 -27.19 4.42
CA SER A 465 -29.61 -25.98 3.85
C SER A 465 -28.81 -24.68 4.07
N SER A 466 -27.56 -24.79 4.54
CA SER A 466 -26.71 -23.60 4.72
C SER A 466 -26.23 -23.08 3.37
N SER A 467 -26.29 -21.78 3.20
CA SER A 467 -25.68 -21.05 2.07
C SER A 467 -24.71 -19.99 2.58
N TYR A 468 -23.87 -19.50 1.66
CA TYR A 468 -23.00 -18.34 1.87
C TYR A 468 -23.47 -17.24 0.96
N ILE A 469 -23.61 -16.03 1.51
CA ILE A 469 -23.87 -14.81 0.73
C ILE A 469 -22.72 -13.83 0.94
N PHE A 470 -22.23 -13.28 -0.17
CA PHE A 470 -21.13 -12.33 -0.19
C PHE A 470 -21.57 -10.96 -0.66
N CYS A 471 -21.10 -9.90 0.02
CA CYS A 471 -21.16 -8.55 -0.48
C CYS A 471 -20.17 -8.34 -1.62
N SER A 472 -20.53 -7.46 -2.53
CA SER A 472 -19.68 -6.96 -3.61
C SER A 472 -19.28 -5.50 -3.38
N ASN A 473 -18.34 -5.00 -4.16
CA ASN A 473 -17.91 -3.60 -4.12
C ASN A 473 -17.65 -3.10 -2.68
N ASN A 474 -18.21 -1.94 -2.36
CA ASN A 474 -18.13 -1.28 -1.06
C ASN A 474 -19.38 -1.54 -0.19
N ASP A 475 -20.12 -2.60 -0.49
CA ASP A 475 -21.32 -2.96 0.26
C ASP A 475 -20.97 -3.66 1.57
N PHE A 476 -21.83 -3.56 2.58
CA PHE A 476 -21.73 -4.32 3.82
C PHE A 476 -23.09 -4.68 4.38
N PHE A 477 -23.20 -5.82 5.02
CA PHE A 477 -24.45 -6.32 5.56
C PHE A 477 -24.81 -5.64 6.89
N ALA A 478 -26.05 -5.22 6.99
CA ALA A 478 -26.64 -4.77 8.24
C ALA A 478 -28.02 -5.42 8.45
N TYR A 479 -28.30 -5.84 9.69
CA TYR A 479 -29.60 -6.44 10.02
C TYR A 479 -30.71 -5.37 10.09
N PRO A 480 -31.97 -5.76 9.81
CA PRO A 480 -33.11 -4.84 9.88
C PRO A 480 -33.26 -4.15 11.24
N ASN A 481 -32.98 -4.89 12.31
CA ASN A 481 -32.99 -4.34 13.65
C ASN A 481 -31.84 -3.34 13.85
N ASN A 482 -32.19 -2.08 14.18
CA ASN A 482 -31.24 -0.98 14.34
C ASN A 482 -30.43 -0.68 13.06
N PHE A 483 -31.01 -0.92 11.87
CA PHE A 483 -30.32 -0.78 10.58
C PHE A 483 -29.59 0.56 10.43
N ASN A 484 -30.29 1.68 10.71
CA ASN A 484 -29.70 3.02 10.56
C ASN A 484 -28.49 3.24 11.50
N TYR A 485 -28.52 2.68 12.71
CA TYR A 485 -27.40 2.76 13.65
C TYR A 485 -26.18 2.01 13.10
N TYR A 486 -26.33 0.75 12.72
CA TYR A 486 -25.23 -0.06 12.20
C TYR A 486 -24.75 0.43 10.85
N ALA A 487 -25.65 0.90 9.98
CA ALA A 487 -25.31 1.53 8.73
C ALA A 487 -24.37 2.73 8.91
N GLN A 488 -24.65 3.59 9.89
CA GLN A 488 -23.80 4.73 10.20
C GLN A 488 -22.51 4.34 10.93
N PHE A 489 -22.57 3.35 11.82
CA PHE A 489 -21.45 2.91 12.62
C PHE A 489 -20.32 2.29 11.77
N TYR A 490 -20.68 1.41 10.82
CA TYR A 490 -19.70 0.71 9.98
C TYR A 490 -19.34 1.45 8.69
N LYS A 491 -20.08 2.49 8.33
CA LYS A 491 -19.77 3.29 7.14
C LYS A 491 -18.35 3.86 7.21
N ASN A 492 -17.62 3.74 6.09
CA ASN A 492 -16.23 4.16 5.95
C ASN A 492 -15.22 3.36 6.80
N THR A 493 -15.57 2.18 7.31
CA THR A 493 -14.61 1.26 7.92
C THR A 493 -13.99 0.33 6.86
N PHE A 494 -12.84 -0.26 7.15
CA PHE A 494 -12.23 -1.29 6.31
C PHE A 494 -12.73 -2.66 6.77
N GLN A 495 -13.27 -3.42 5.83
CA GLN A 495 -13.88 -4.72 6.09
C GLN A 495 -13.44 -5.73 5.04
N HIS A 496 -13.48 -7.00 5.37
CA HIS A 496 -13.09 -8.12 4.51
C HIS A 496 -14.08 -9.28 4.61
N GLY A 497 -14.00 -10.22 3.67
CA GLY A 497 -14.86 -11.40 3.62
C GLY A 497 -15.68 -11.50 2.35
N GLY A 498 -15.76 -10.46 1.54
CA GLY A 498 -16.57 -10.36 0.33
C GLY A 498 -15.78 -10.42 -0.97
N ILE A 499 -16.37 -9.82 -2.01
CA ILE A 499 -15.84 -9.79 -3.37
C ILE A 499 -15.49 -8.35 -3.74
N SER A 500 -14.21 -8.08 -3.81
CA SER A 500 -13.63 -6.90 -4.45
C SER A 500 -12.25 -7.25 -4.99
N LEU A 501 -11.70 -6.42 -5.87
CA LEU A 501 -10.33 -6.58 -6.38
C LEU A 501 -9.35 -6.58 -5.21
N GLU A 502 -9.52 -5.65 -4.27
CA GLU A 502 -8.64 -5.44 -3.11
C GLU A 502 -8.68 -6.60 -2.11
N GLU A 503 -9.82 -7.29 -1.96
CA GLU A 503 -9.97 -8.44 -1.06
C GLU A 503 -9.43 -9.73 -1.69
N MET A 504 -9.61 -9.93 -3.00
CA MET A 504 -9.34 -11.20 -3.67
C MET A 504 -8.03 -11.26 -4.44
N LEU A 505 -7.59 -10.16 -5.07
CA LEU A 505 -6.34 -10.11 -5.85
C LEU A 505 -5.21 -9.59 -4.98
N ILE A 506 -4.50 -10.51 -4.37
CA ILE A 506 -3.57 -10.21 -3.27
C ILE A 506 -2.12 -10.45 -3.66
N PRO A 507 -1.16 -9.70 -3.08
CA PRO A 507 0.24 -9.76 -3.49
C PRO A 507 0.89 -11.11 -3.19
N LEU A 508 1.75 -11.55 -4.11
CA LEU A 508 2.65 -12.69 -3.98
C LEU A 508 4.02 -12.27 -4.54
N ILE A 509 4.93 -11.92 -3.65
CA ILE A 509 6.17 -11.24 -3.99
C ILE A 509 7.37 -12.10 -3.58
N THR A 510 8.23 -12.41 -4.52
CA THR A 510 9.49 -13.10 -4.23
C THR A 510 10.64 -12.09 -4.21
N LEU A 511 11.33 -12.01 -3.09
CA LEU A 511 12.45 -11.12 -2.84
C LEU A 511 13.75 -11.93 -2.70
N GLU A 512 14.79 -11.50 -3.39
CA GLU A 512 16.14 -12.05 -3.25
C GLU A 512 17.01 -11.05 -2.47
N PRO A 513 17.80 -11.50 -1.47
CA PRO A 513 18.72 -10.62 -0.74
C PRO A 513 19.81 -10.11 -1.68
N LYS A 514 20.23 -8.86 -1.47
CA LYS A 514 21.34 -8.21 -2.21
C LYS A 514 22.70 -8.63 -1.67
#